data_0467ce93c661bb843e8869a7dc3c657a
#
_entry.id   0467ce93c661bb843e8869a7dc3c657a
#
_cell.length_a   1.000
_cell.length_b   1.000
_cell.length_c   1.000
_cell.angle_alpha   90.00
_cell.angle_beta   90.00
_cell.angle_gamma   90.00
#
_symmetry.space_group_name_H-M   'P 1'
#
loop_
_entity.id
_entity.type
_entity.pdbx_description
1 polymer ?
#
loop_
_entity_poly.entity_id
_entity_poly.type
_entity_poly.pdbx_seq_one_letter_code
_entity_poly.pdbx_strand_id
1 'polypeptide(L)'
;MTTANKLTIMRIALIPVFLVVLYWDFAGARWWALGIFIIACLTDFADGYIARHYNQITNFGKFMDPLADKMLVMAAMCYFVECGQMPGWCLAIVLLREFAVSGMRLVAVEQGRVIAAAWSGKVKTASTMVSLCLMLVFSSQVLNAVCIVVIVATTVYSGIEYFAKNLDVFKEAD
;
A
#
# COMPACT_ATOMS: atom_id res chain seq x y z
N MET A 1 18.61 16.45 6.90
CA MET A 1 17.46 15.63 6.46
C MET A 1 16.76 16.37 5.34
N THR A 2 16.53 15.70 4.23
CA THR A 2 15.80 16.28 3.07
C THR A 2 14.30 16.43 3.38
N THR A 3 13.62 17.30 2.65
CA THR A 3 12.17 17.50 2.82
C THR A 3 11.40 16.21 2.56
N ALA A 4 11.81 15.42 1.57
CA ALA A 4 11.24 14.11 1.28
C ALA A 4 11.36 13.16 2.49
N ASN A 5 12.53 13.03 3.11
CA ASN A 5 12.71 12.18 4.30
C ASN A 5 11.84 12.60 5.50
N LYS A 6 11.60 13.90 5.68
CA LYS A 6 10.70 14.39 6.73
C LYS A 6 9.26 13.95 6.49
N LEU A 7 8.79 14.00 5.25
CA LEU A 7 7.44 13.55 4.88
C LEU A 7 7.28 12.04 5.08
N THR A 8 8.28 11.23 4.72
CA THR A 8 8.28 9.78 4.99
C THR A 8 8.18 9.47 6.49
N ILE A 9 9.00 10.16 7.32
CA ILE A 9 8.95 9.97 8.79
C ILE A 9 7.60 10.40 9.35
N MET A 10 7.07 11.53 8.88
CA MET A 10 5.73 12.00 9.29
C MET A 10 4.66 10.96 8.96
N ARG A 11 4.71 10.33 7.78
CA ARG A 11 3.78 9.25 7.40
C ARG A 11 3.91 8.06 8.33
N ILE A 12 5.12 7.61 8.65
CA ILE A 12 5.33 6.51 9.60
C ILE A 12 4.75 6.85 10.97
N ALA A 13 4.91 8.09 11.43
CA ALA A 13 4.32 8.56 12.68
C ALA A 13 2.79 8.66 12.62
N LEU A 14 2.21 8.90 11.44
CA LEU A 14 0.75 8.94 11.26
C LEU A 14 0.10 7.55 11.35
N ILE A 15 0.83 6.46 11.08
CA ILE A 15 0.28 5.10 11.15
C ILE A 15 -0.20 4.75 12.57
N PRO A 16 0.61 4.87 13.64
CA PRO A 16 0.12 4.61 14.98
C PRO A 16 -0.99 5.59 15.41
N VAL A 17 -0.94 6.85 14.98
CA VAL A 17 -2.01 7.82 15.25
C VAL A 17 -3.32 7.39 14.58
N PHE A 18 -3.26 6.94 13.33
CA PHE A 18 -4.39 6.38 12.59
C PHE A 18 -5.02 5.19 13.33
N LEU A 19 -4.20 4.25 13.80
CA LEU A 19 -4.67 3.10 14.57
C LEU A 19 -5.30 3.52 15.90
N VAL A 20 -4.64 4.39 16.66
CA VAL A 20 -5.18 4.91 17.92
C VAL A 20 -6.55 5.55 17.69
N VAL A 21 -6.72 6.38 16.67
CA VAL A 21 -8.00 7.02 16.34
C VAL A 21 -9.06 6.00 15.96
N LEU A 22 -8.71 4.93 15.22
CA LEU A 22 -9.64 3.88 14.84
C LEU A 22 -10.14 3.04 16.04
N TYR A 23 -9.22 2.76 16.98
CA TYR A 23 -9.53 1.94 18.17
C TYR A 23 -10.12 2.77 19.33
N TRP A 24 -10.01 4.08 19.28
CA TRP A 24 -10.55 4.98 20.32
C TRP A 24 -12.02 5.28 20.03
N ASP A 25 -12.90 4.37 20.26
CA ASP A 25 -14.33 4.38 19.93
C ASP A 25 -15.08 5.68 20.39
N PHE A 26 -14.85 6.80 19.68
CA PHE A 26 -15.54 8.09 19.90
C PHE A 26 -16.39 8.47 18.68
N ALA A 27 -17.39 9.35 18.93
CA ALA A 27 -18.27 9.82 17.86
C ALA A 27 -17.46 10.54 16.77
N GLY A 28 -17.45 9.96 15.55
CA GLY A 28 -16.71 10.50 14.40
C GLY A 28 -15.29 9.94 14.21
N ALA A 29 -14.81 8.98 15.01
CA ALA A 29 -13.49 8.36 14.88
C ALA A 29 -13.17 7.93 13.45
N ARG A 30 -14.12 7.34 12.72
CA ARG A 30 -13.95 6.91 11.32
C ARG A 30 -13.69 8.07 10.36
N TRP A 31 -14.31 9.24 10.58
CA TRP A 31 -14.06 10.43 9.76
C TRP A 31 -12.67 11.02 10.00
N TRP A 32 -12.23 11.03 11.27
CA TRP A 32 -10.87 11.43 11.61
C TRP A 32 -9.83 10.46 11.04
N ALA A 33 -10.07 9.17 11.15
CA ALA A 33 -9.22 8.14 10.55
C ALA A 33 -9.16 8.28 9.03
N LEU A 34 -10.29 8.52 8.36
CA LEU A 34 -10.33 8.80 6.92
C LEU A 34 -9.48 10.03 6.57
N GLY A 35 -9.61 11.11 7.33
CA GLY A 35 -8.80 12.32 7.13
C GLY A 35 -7.29 12.02 7.23
N ILE A 36 -6.88 11.30 8.27
CA ILE A 36 -5.48 10.88 8.48
C ILE A 36 -5.01 9.99 7.32
N PHE A 37 -5.83 9.02 6.92
CA PHE A 37 -5.51 8.11 5.81
C PHE A 37 -5.31 8.86 4.49
N ILE A 38 -6.21 9.79 4.16
CA ILE A 38 -6.12 10.62 2.94
C ILE A 38 -4.87 11.51 3.01
N ILE A 39 -4.61 12.18 4.14
CA ILE A 39 -3.41 13.02 4.31
C ILE A 39 -2.15 12.19 4.12
N ALA A 40 -2.09 11.01 4.70
CA ALA A 40 -0.94 10.11 4.55
C ALA A 40 -0.75 9.64 3.08
N CYS A 41 -1.83 9.36 2.35
CA CYS A 41 -1.77 9.02 0.93
C CYS A 41 -1.33 10.21 0.06
N LEU A 42 -1.80 11.43 0.37
CA LEU A 42 -1.40 12.64 -0.35
C LEU A 42 0.06 13.01 -0.09
N THR A 43 0.54 12.82 1.13
CA THR A 43 1.97 13.03 1.45
C THR A 43 2.88 12.07 0.70
N ASP A 44 2.46 10.81 0.47
CA ASP A 44 3.19 9.85 -0.37
C ASP A 44 3.33 10.34 -1.83
N PHE A 45 2.23 10.85 -2.37
CA PHE A 45 2.28 11.42 -3.72
C PHE A 45 3.17 12.66 -3.80
N ALA A 46 3.11 13.51 -2.78
CA ALA A 46 3.88 14.76 -2.71
C ALA A 46 5.39 14.51 -2.54
N ASP A 47 5.80 13.60 -1.65
CA ASP A 47 7.23 13.30 -1.45
C ASP A 47 7.86 12.61 -2.67
N GLY A 48 7.15 11.69 -3.32
CA GLY A 48 7.57 11.08 -4.57
C GLY A 48 7.72 12.10 -5.71
N TYR A 49 6.89 13.14 -5.76
CA TYR A 49 7.02 14.24 -6.70
C TYR A 49 8.24 15.13 -6.37
N ILE A 50 8.36 15.54 -5.10
CA ILE A 50 9.47 16.39 -4.61
C ILE A 50 10.82 15.69 -4.80
N ALA A 51 10.94 14.43 -4.41
CA ALA A 51 12.19 13.67 -4.52
C ALA A 51 12.68 13.59 -5.98
N ARG A 52 11.77 13.41 -6.94
CA ARG A 52 12.10 13.35 -8.37
C ARG A 52 12.41 14.72 -8.96
N HIS A 53 11.65 15.75 -8.59
CA HIS A 53 11.79 17.08 -9.16
C HIS A 53 13.03 17.83 -8.66
N TYR A 54 13.39 17.62 -7.37
CA TYR A 54 14.52 18.29 -6.72
C TYR A 54 15.77 17.41 -6.58
N ASN A 55 15.82 16.23 -7.22
CA ASN A 55 16.93 15.28 -7.10
C ASN A 55 17.36 14.96 -5.66
N GLN A 56 16.41 14.98 -4.71
CA GLN A 56 16.64 14.71 -3.28
C GLN A 56 16.49 13.21 -2.96
N ILE A 57 17.07 12.37 -3.80
CA ILE A 57 16.98 10.92 -3.61
C ILE A 57 18.00 10.48 -2.58
N THR A 58 17.56 9.98 -1.41
CA THR A 58 18.42 9.46 -0.36
C THR A 58 18.30 7.94 -0.25
N ASN A 59 19.34 7.26 0.26
CA ASN A 59 19.26 5.82 0.52
C ASN A 59 18.19 5.47 1.56
N PHE A 60 18.01 6.34 2.55
CA PHE A 60 16.96 6.23 3.56
C PHE A 60 15.56 6.29 2.92
N GLY A 61 15.28 7.29 2.08
CA GLY A 61 14.00 7.42 1.36
C GLY A 61 13.73 6.22 0.46
N LYS A 62 14.70 5.80 -0.35
CA LYS A 62 14.56 4.60 -1.21
C LYS A 62 14.12 3.34 -0.45
N PHE A 63 14.56 3.19 0.80
CA PHE A 63 14.21 2.05 1.65
C PHE A 63 12.87 2.26 2.37
N MET A 64 12.67 3.44 2.96
CA MET A 64 11.54 3.70 3.86
C MET A 64 10.24 4.03 3.11
N ASP A 65 10.30 4.69 1.93
CA ASP A 65 9.10 5.08 1.19
C ASP A 65 8.23 3.88 0.80
N PRO A 66 8.79 2.81 0.15
CA PRO A 66 8.00 1.63 -0.19
C PRO A 66 7.46 0.86 1.03
N LEU A 67 8.12 1.01 2.19
CA LEU A 67 7.70 0.38 3.43
C LEU A 67 6.53 1.15 4.05
N ALA A 68 6.67 2.47 4.19
CA ALA A 68 5.67 3.34 4.81
C ALA A 68 4.33 3.31 4.06
N ASP A 69 4.37 3.34 2.72
CA ASP A 69 3.19 3.25 1.85
C ASP A 69 2.40 1.95 2.11
N LYS A 70 3.10 0.83 2.18
CA LYS A 70 2.45 -0.47 2.42
C LYS A 70 1.95 -0.62 3.85
N MET A 71 2.68 -0.12 4.84
CA MET A 71 2.31 -0.24 6.26
C MET A 71 0.97 0.43 6.57
N LEU A 72 0.67 1.60 6.01
CA LEU A 72 -0.60 2.28 6.22
C LEU A 72 -1.79 1.45 5.70
N VAL A 73 -1.68 0.94 4.47
CA VAL A 73 -2.72 0.09 3.85
C VAL A 73 -2.92 -1.19 4.67
N MET A 74 -1.82 -1.84 5.09
CA MET A 74 -1.89 -3.05 5.89
C MET A 74 -2.51 -2.79 7.26
N ALA A 75 -2.18 -1.68 7.93
CA ALA A 75 -2.78 -1.27 9.20
C ALA A 75 -4.31 -1.10 9.08
N ALA A 76 -4.79 -0.45 8.03
CA ALA A 76 -6.22 -0.33 7.76
C ALA A 76 -6.89 -1.68 7.51
N MET A 77 -6.26 -2.56 6.73
CA MET A 77 -6.80 -3.90 6.46
C MET A 77 -6.83 -4.77 7.73
N CYS A 78 -5.80 -4.71 8.58
CA CYS A 78 -5.79 -5.39 9.87
C CYS A 78 -6.98 -4.97 10.74
N TYR A 79 -7.25 -3.68 10.84
CA TYR A 79 -8.41 -3.16 11.57
C TYR A 79 -9.73 -3.73 11.03
N PHE A 80 -9.92 -3.75 9.70
CA PHE A 80 -11.14 -4.30 9.09
C PHE A 80 -11.27 -5.81 9.30
N VAL A 81 -10.16 -6.55 9.35
CA VAL A 81 -10.17 -7.98 9.67
C VAL A 81 -10.59 -8.20 11.11
N GLU A 82 -10.05 -7.42 12.05
CA GLU A 82 -10.39 -7.52 13.48
C GLU A 82 -11.84 -7.15 13.75
N CYS A 83 -12.37 -6.13 13.07
CA CYS A 83 -13.77 -5.75 13.16
C CYS A 83 -14.75 -6.71 12.43
N GLY A 84 -14.25 -7.79 11.82
CA GLY A 84 -15.08 -8.74 11.07
C GLY A 84 -15.67 -8.19 9.76
N GLN A 85 -15.19 -7.04 9.28
CA GLN A 85 -15.65 -6.39 8.04
C GLN A 85 -14.88 -6.88 6.80
N MET A 86 -13.73 -7.53 6.99
CA MET A 86 -12.90 -8.13 5.95
C MET A 86 -12.43 -9.51 6.39
N PRO A 87 -12.49 -10.54 5.55
CA PRO A 87 -11.95 -11.85 5.91
C PRO A 87 -10.41 -11.83 5.86
N GLY A 88 -9.76 -12.53 6.80
CA GLY A 88 -8.30 -12.55 6.92
C GLY A 88 -7.57 -13.09 5.68
N TRP A 89 -8.20 -14.00 4.90
CA TRP A 89 -7.61 -14.50 3.66
C TRP A 89 -7.43 -13.38 2.60
N CYS A 90 -8.28 -12.34 2.61
CA CYS A 90 -8.12 -11.18 1.72
C CYS A 90 -6.80 -10.45 2.03
N LEU A 91 -6.54 -10.16 3.30
CA LEU A 91 -5.26 -9.58 3.73
C LEU A 91 -4.08 -10.48 3.37
N ALA A 92 -4.20 -11.79 3.57
CA ALA A 92 -3.14 -12.74 3.23
C ALA A 92 -2.80 -12.73 1.72
N ILE A 93 -3.79 -12.66 0.82
CA ILE A 93 -3.58 -12.57 -0.63
C ILE A 93 -2.84 -11.25 -0.97
N VAL A 94 -3.24 -10.14 -0.38
CA VAL A 94 -2.59 -8.85 -0.61
C VAL A 94 -1.15 -8.89 -0.14
N LEU A 95 -0.88 -9.40 1.08
CA LEU A 95 0.48 -9.55 1.63
C LEU A 95 1.35 -10.44 0.74
N LEU A 96 0.84 -11.62 0.36
CA LEU A 96 1.55 -12.55 -0.51
C LEU A 96 2.01 -11.86 -1.80
N ARG A 97 1.09 -11.15 -2.45
CA ARG A 97 1.42 -10.42 -3.68
C ARG A 97 2.45 -9.32 -3.45
N GLU A 98 2.32 -8.53 -2.37
CA GLU A 98 3.26 -7.44 -2.07
C GLU A 98 4.68 -7.96 -1.84
N PHE A 99 4.82 -9.04 -1.07
CA PHE A 99 6.12 -9.66 -0.80
C PHE A 99 6.69 -10.34 -2.04
N ALA A 100 5.87 -11.09 -2.78
CA ALA A 100 6.31 -11.79 -3.98
C ALA A 100 6.83 -10.83 -5.07
N VAL A 101 6.10 -9.73 -5.33
CA VAL A 101 6.54 -8.72 -6.30
C VAL A 101 7.76 -7.95 -5.81
N SER A 102 7.84 -7.65 -4.50
CA SER A 102 9.00 -6.96 -3.93
C SER A 102 10.24 -7.85 -3.94
N GLY A 103 10.10 -9.14 -3.63
CA GLY A 103 11.17 -10.13 -3.71
C GLY A 103 11.70 -10.29 -5.14
N MET A 104 10.81 -10.43 -6.13
CA MET A 104 11.23 -10.51 -7.53
C MET A 104 11.99 -9.27 -7.99
N ARG A 105 11.57 -8.07 -7.57
CA ARG A 105 12.30 -6.83 -7.87
C ARG A 105 13.68 -6.81 -7.25
N LEU A 106 13.83 -7.34 -6.03
CA LEU A 106 15.12 -7.40 -5.35
C LEU A 106 16.09 -8.31 -6.11
N VAL A 107 15.65 -9.51 -6.51
CA VAL A 107 16.45 -10.45 -7.32
C VAL A 107 16.84 -9.81 -8.66
N ALA A 108 15.92 -9.13 -9.33
CA ALA A 108 16.23 -8.45 -10.59
C ALA A 108 17.29 -7.34 -10.42
N VAL A 109 17.23 -6.58 -9.32
CA VAL A 109 18.24 -5.53 -9.03
C VAL A 109 19.61 -6.13 -8.78
N GLU A 110 19.72 -7.28 -8.12
CA GLU A 110 20.98 -8.01 -7.93
C GLU A 110 21.60 -8.43 -9.27
N GLN A 111 20.76 -8.75 -10.26
CA GLN A 111 21.17 -9.04 -11.64
C GLN A 111 21.43 -7.77 -12.48
N GLY A 112 21.45 -6.58 -11.86
CA GLY A 112 21.64 -5.30 -12.56
C GLY A 112 20.43 -4.84 -13.39
N ARG A 113 19.27 -5.46 -13.22
CA ARG A 113 18.05 -5.24 -14.00
C ARG A 113 17.01 -4.49 -13.17
N VAL A 114 16.46 -3.38 -13.71
CA VAL A 114 15.42 -2.59 -13.05
C VAL A 114 14.06 -2.91 -13.69
N ILE A 115 13.17 -3.56 -12.95
CA ILE A 115 11.81 -3.83 -13.40
C ILE A 115 10.91 -2.63 -13.09
N ALA A 116 10.35 -2.03 -14.14
CA ALA A 116 9.41 -0.91 -14.01
C ALA A 116 8.07 -1.35 -13.38
N ALA A 117 7.37 -0.40 -12.73
CA ALA A 117 6.04 -0.65 -12.20
C ALA A 117 5.04 -0.86 -13.35
N ALA A 118 4.36 -2.01 -13.37
CA ALA A 118 3.29 -2.30 -14.32
C ALA A 118 2.07 -1.41 -14.05
N TRP A 119 1.32 -1.09 -15.10
CA TRP A 119 0.07 -0.30 -14.99
C TRP A 119 -0.95 -0.98 -14.07
N SER A 120 -1.08 -2.30 -14.15
CA SER A 120 -1.95 -3.08 -13.25
C SER A 120 -1.62 -2.90 -11.77
N GLY A 121 -0.32 -2.75 -11.43
CA GLY A 121 0.12 -2.44 -10.08
C GLY A 121 -0.38 -1.08 -9.58
N LYS A 122 -0.42 -0.07 -10.46
CA LYS A 122 -0.96 1.26 -10.14
C LYS A 122 -2.48 1.19 -9.91
N VAL A 123 -3.19 0.49 -10.81
CA VAL A 123 -4.65 0.27 -10.68
C VAL A 123 -4.97 -0.47 -9.38
N LYS A 124 -4.22 -1.54 -9.07
CA LYS A 124 -4.38 -2.29 -7.80
C LYS A 124 -4.23 -1.38 -6.59
N THR A 125 -3.19 -0.57 -6.53
CA THR A 125 -2.95 0.34 -5.39
C THR A 125 -4.06 1.37 -5.26
N ALA A 126 -4.45 2.04 -6.36
CA ALA A 126 -5.52 3.02 -6.36
C ALA A 126 -6.87 2.40 -5.96
N SER A 127 -7.23 1.24 -6.52
CA SER A 127 -8.50 0.56 -6.19
C SER A 127 -8.53 0.10 -4.73
N THR A 128 -7.42 -0.39 -4.19
CA THR A 128 -7.33 -0.76 -2.77
C THR A 128 -7.53 0.46 -1.86
N MET A 129 -6.84 1.58 -2.14
CA MET A 129 -6.98 2.81 -1.36
C MET A 129 -8.42 3.35 -1.38
N VAL A 130 -9.05 3.41 -2.56
CA VAL A 130 -10.44 3.84 -2.70
C VAL A 130 -11.39 2.91 -1.95
N SER A 131 -11.21 1.60 -2.07
CA SER A 131 -12.03 0.61 -1.37
C SER A 131 -11.93 0.75 0.15
N LEU A 132 -10.73 0.95 0.70
CA LEU A 132 -10.53 1.17 2.13
C LEU A 132 -11.17 2.49 2.60
N CYS A 133 -11.07 3.57 1.82
CA CYS A 133 -11.76 4.82 2.12
C CYS A 133 -13.29 4.63 2.17
N LEU A 134 -13.86 3.91 1.20
CA LEU A 134 -15.29 3.61 1.17
C LEU A 134 -15.73 2.78 2.39
N MET A 135 -14.93 1.79 2.78
CA MET A 135 -15.20 0.97 3.97
C MET A 135 -15.08 1.77 5.28
N LEU A 136 -14.24 2.80 5.35
CA LEU A 136 -14.16 3.71 6.50
C LEU A 136 -15.41 4.59 6.62
N VAL A 137 -15.96 5.04 5.49
CA VAL A 137 -17.13 5.93 5.46
C VAL A 137 -18.43 5.16 5.68
N PHE A 138 -18.59 4.04 4.97
CA PHE A 138 -19.85 3.31 4.89
C PHE A 138 -19.76 1.96 5.59
N SER A 139 -20.60 1.75 6.61
CA SER A 139 -20.72 0.47 7.33
C SER A 139 -21.75 -0.44 6.67
N SER A 140 -21.61 -0.73 5.38
CA SER A 140 -22.54 -1.59 4.63
C SER A 140 -21.90 -2.91 4.27
N GLN A 141 -22.51 -4.03 4.67
CA GLN A 141 -22.00 -5.38 4.35
C GLN A 141 -21.88 -5.62 2.83
N VAL A 142 -22.85 -5.12 2.06
CA VAL A 142 -22.84 -5.26 0.59
C VAL A 142 -21.68 -4.47 -0.02
N LEU A 143 -21.48 -3.23 0.43
CA LEU A 143 -20.36 -2.41 -0.02
C LEU A 143 -19.00 -3.03 0.36
N ASN A 144 -18.87 -3.52 1.58
CA ASN A 144 -17.66 -4.21 2.03
C ASN A 144 -17.36 -5.44 1.16
N ALA A 145 -18.39 -6.25 0.82
CA ALA A 145 -18.22 -7.39 -0.07
C ALA A 145 -17.74 -6.97 -1.47
N VAL A 146 -18.31 -5.91 -2.04
CA VAL A 146 -17.87 -5.36 -3.33
C VAL A 146 -16.43 -4.87 -3.25
N CYS A 147 -16.07 -4.11 -2.23
CA CYS A 147 -14.71 -3.62 -2.01
C CYS A 147 -13.70 -4.77 -1.89
N ILE A 148 -14.03 -5.84 -1.14
CA ILE A 148 -13.20 -7.03 -1.00
C ILE A 148 -12.98 -7.70 -2.35
N VAL A 149 -14.04 -7.90 -3.15
CA VAL A 149 -13.93 -8.48 -4.49
C VAL A 149 -13.02 -7.65 -5.39
N VAL A 150 -13.16 -6.32 -5.37
CA VAL A 150 -12.32 -5.41 -6.15
C VAL A 150 -10.85 -5.49 -5.71
N ILE A 151 -10.58 -5.47 -4.39
CA ILE A 151 -9.22 -5.59 -3.84
C ILE A 151 -8.59 -6.91 -4.27
N VAL A 152 -9.29 -8.03 -4.10
CA VAL A 152 -8.77 -9.37 -4.42
C VAL A 152 -8.55 -9.51 -5.92
N ALA A 153 -9.54 -9.18 -6.74
CA ALA A 153 -9.47 -9.32 -8.19
C ALA A 153 -8.30 -8.51 -8.78
N THR A 154 -8.16 -7.24 -8.39
CA THR A 154 -7.08 -6.38 -8.87
C THR A 154 -5.71 -6.84 -8.35
N THR A 155 -5.64 -7.37 -7.14
CA THR A 155 -4.41 -7.89 -6.54
C THR A 155 -3.94 -9.16 -7.27
N VAL A 156 -4.84 -10.12 -7.49
CA VAL A 156 -4.54 -11.38 -8.18
C VAL A 156 -4.15 -11.11 -9.64
N TYR A 157 -4.95 -10.31 -10.35
CA TYR A 157 -4.65 -9.93 -11.73
C TYR A 157 -3.26 -9.27 -11.85
N SER A 158 -2.99 -8.28 -11.01
CA SER A 158 -1.70 -7.58 -11.00
C SER A 158 -0.53 -8.50 -10.64
N GLY A 159 -0.74 -9.48 -9.75
CA GLY A 159 0.26 -10.50 -9.42
C GLY A 159 0.58 -11.36 -10.62
N ILE A 160 -0.44 -11.98 -11.22
CA ILE A 160 -0.29 -12.86 -12.38
C ILE A 160 0.39 -12.14 -13.56
N GLU A 161 -0.07 -10.93 -13.90
CA GLU A 161 0.53 -10.14 -14.98
C GLU A 161 2.00 -9.85 -14.72
N TYR A 162 2.33 -9.47 -13.47
CA TYR A 162 3.70 -9.12 -13.10
C TYR A 162 4.65 -10.33 -13.22
N PHE A 163 4.22 -11.49 -12.73
CA PHE A 163 5.00 -12.72 -12.85
C PHE A 163 5.11 -13.19 -14.29
N ALA A 164 4.01 -13.20 -15.04
CA ALA A 164 4.02 -13.64 -16.44
C ALA A 164 4.97 -12.80 -17.32
N LYS A 165 5.10 -11.50 -17.03
CA LYS A 165 6.00 -10.61 -17.79
C LYS A 165 7.47 -10.67 -17.37
N ASN A 166 7.79 -11.25 -16.22
CA ASN A 166 9.14 -11.22 -15.65
C ASN A 166 9.64 -12.59 -15.17
N LEU A 167 9.07 -13.69 -15.70
CA LEU A 167 9.51 -15.06 -15.38
C LEU A 167 10.97 -15.32 -15.77
N ASP A 168 11.49 -14.57 -16.73
CA ASP A 168 12.87 -14.62 -17.20
C ASP A 168 13.91 -14.31 -16.10
N VAL A 169 13.54 -13.50 -15.11
CA VAL A 169 14.39 -13.19 -13.94
C VAL A 169 14.82 -14.44 -13.17
N PHE A 170 13.99 -15.48 -13.16
CA PHE A 170 14.30 -16.74 -12.47
C PHE A 170 15.06 -17.74 -13.35
N LYS A 171 15.10 -17.54 -14.68
CA LYS A 171 15.79 -18.44 -15.62
C LYS A 171 17.28 -18.13 -15.77
N GLU A 172 17.71 -16.93 -15.41
CA GLU A 172 19.09 -16.48 -15.49
C GLU A 172 19.88 -16.75 -14.19
N ALA A 173 19.24 -17.38 -13.19
CA ALA A 173 19.85 -17.67 -11.87
C ALA A 173 20.51 -19.06 -11.78
N ASP A 174 20.42 -19.89 -12.84
CA ASP A 174 21.10 -21.18 -13.00
C ASP A 174 22.25 -21.05 -14.00
#